data_fc7f48efda3685bacda4f782b502864b
#
_entry.id   fc7f48efda3685bacda4f782b502864b
#
_cell.length_a   1.000
_cell.length_b   1.000
_cell.length_c   1.000
_cell.angle_alpha   90.00
_cell.angle_beta   90.00
_cell.angle_gamma   90.00
#
_symmetry.space_group_name_H-M   'P 1'
#
loop_
_entity.id
_entity.type
_entity.pdbx_description
1 polymer ?
#
loop_
_entity_poly.entity_id
_entity_poly.type
_entity_poly.pdbx_seq_one_letter_code
_entity_poly.pdbx_strand_id
1 'polypeptide(L)' 'MPTQEMRALWHPTRARILELLKSRPAARSYLVEAAGAPYAEVAYHCRALCRSGCIQYVEGSGPDSADPRYEVV' A
#
# COMPACT_ATOMS: atom_id res chain seq x y z
N MET A 1 14.02 6.88 -17.32
CA MET A 1 12.65 6.75 -16.79
C MET A 1 12.70 6.26 -15.36
N PRO A 2 11.96 6.86 -14.45
CA PRO A 2 11.93 6.36 -13.09
C PRO A 2 11.25 5.00 -13.02
N THR A 3 11.71 4.14 -12.12
CA THR A 3 11.05 2.87 -11.83
C THR A 3 9.71 3.12 -11.14
N GLN A 4 8.85 2.10 -11.06
CA GLN A 4 7.59 2.21 -10.35
C GLN A 4 7.81 2.54 -8.87
N GLU A 5 8.84 1.96 -8.27
CA GLU A 5 9.21 2.25 -6.89
C GLU A 5 9.63 3.70 -6.72
N MET A 6 10.42 4.24 -7.66
CA MET A 6 10.83 5.63 -7.62
C MET A 6 9.64 6.58 -7.75
N ARG A 7 8.64 6.23 -8.57
CA ARG A 7 7.42 7.01 -8.66
C ARG A 7 6.65 7.02 -7.34
N ALA A 8 6.62 5.90 -6.65
CA ALA A 8 5.97 5.81 -5.34
C ALA A 8 6.60 6.77 -4.34
N LEU A 9 7.92 6.97 -4.41
CA LEU A 9 8.63 7.85 -3.49
C LEU A 9 8.31 9.34 -3.69
N TRP A 10 7.65 9.72 -4.78
CA TRP A 10 7.21 11.11 -5.00
C TRP A 10 6.08 11.51 -4.04
N HIS A 11 5.43 10.54 -3.39
CA HIS A 11 4.36 10.78 -2.42
C HIS A 11 4.82 10.23 -1.07
N PRO A 12 5.11 11.08 -0.08
CA PRO A 12 5.63 10.61 1.20
C PRO A 12 4.79 9.52 1.86
N THR A 13 3.46 9.65 1.84
CA THR A 13 2.58 8.63 2.41
C THR A 13 2.69 7.32 1.66
N ARG A 14 2.75 7.38 0.32
CA ARG A 14 2.88 6.19 -0.51
C ARG A 14 4.21 5.48 -0.26
N ALA A 15 5.30 6.26 -0.14
CA ALA A 15 6.61 5.71 0.17
C ALA A 15 6.61 5.03 1.54
N ARG A 16 5.94 5.63 2.52
CA ARG A 16 5.85 5.07 3.87
C ARG A 16 5.08 3.74 3.86
N ILE A 17 3.97 3.69 3.12
CA ILE A 17 3.20 2.45 2.98
C ILE A 17 4.08 1.34 2.39
N LEU A 18 4.81 1.65 1.32
CA LEU A 18 5.68 0.67 0.68
C LEU A 18 6.76 0.17 1.65
N GLU A 19 7.37 1.07 2.41
CA GLU A 19 8.37 0.70 3.41
C GLU A 19 7.79 -0.24 4.48
N LEU A 20 6.59 0.07 4.96
CA LEU A 20 5.94 -0.77 5.96
C LEU A 20 5.68 -2.18 5.41
N LEU A 21 5.22 -2.26 4.16
CA LEU A 21 4.92 -3.55 3.54
C LEU A 21 6.17 -4.34 3.17
N LYS A 22 7.32 -3.68 3.00
CA LYS A 22 8.58 -4.39 2.79
C LYS A 22 8.98 -5.21 4.01
N SER A 23 8.57 -4.78 5.19
CA SER A 23 8.87 -5.52 6.42
C SER A 23 7.99 -6.76 6.57
N ARG A 24 6.71 -6.65 6.23
CA ARG A 24 5.75 -7.75 6.31
C ARG A 24 4.42 -7.36 5.66
N PRO A 25 3.62 -8.34 5.26
CA PRO A 25 2.25 -8.07 4.82
C PRO A 25 1.45 -7.40 5.93
N ALA A 26 0.51 -6.53 5.57
CA ALA A 26 -0.28 -5.79 6.55
C ALA A 26 -1.63 -5.40 6.00
N ALA A 27 -2.58 -5.21 6.93
CA ALA A 27 -3.92 -4.75 6.62
C ALA A 27 -3.95 -3.24 6.43
N ARG A 28 -4.94 -2.77 5.68
CA ARG A 28 -5.13 -1.34 5.45
C ARG A 28 -5.27 -0.56 6.75
N SER A 29 -6.01 -1.10 7.73
CA SER A 29 -6.17 -0.46 9.04
C SER A 29 -4.84 -0.23 9.74
N TYR A 30 -3.94 -1.22 9.67
CA TYR A 30 -2.61 -1.07 10.23
C TYR A 30 -1.84 0.05 9.53
N LEU A 31 -1.94 0.11 8.20
CA LEU A 31 -1.25 1.12 7.41
C LEU A 31 -1.74 2.53 7.73
N VAL A 32 -3.04 2.68 7.99
CA VAL A 32 -3.61 3.97 8.41
C VAL A 32 -2.95 4.45 9.69
N GLU A 33 -2.84 3.59 10.67
CA GLU A 33 -2.23 3.96 11.95
C GLU A 33 -0.72 4.19 11.81
N ALA A 34 -0.03 3.27 11.16
CA ALA A 34 1.42 3.34 11.08
C ALA A 34 1.92 4.48 10.18
N ALA A 35 1.19 4.81 9.13
CA ALA A 35 1.54 5.91 8.25
C ALA A 35 1.01 7.26 8.75
N GLY A 36 0.05 7.24 9.67
CA GLY A 36 -0.52 8.47 10.22
C GLY A 36 -1.32 9.28 9.20
N ALA A 37 -2.00 8.61 8.27
CA ALA A 37 -2.74 9.25 7.20
C ALA A 37 -4.22 8.83 7.22
N PRO A 38 -5.12 9.67 6.70
CA PRO A 38 -6.54 9.33 6.63
C PRO A 38 -6.79 8.04 5.84
N TYR A 39 -7.82 7.31 6.22
CA TYR A 39 -8.18 6.04 5.57
C TYR A 39 -8.32 6.18 4.06
N ALA A 40 -9.03 7.22 3.60
CA ALA A 40 -9.26 7.41 2.17
C ALA A 40 -7.95 7.62 1.40
N GLU A 41 -7.00 8.33 2.00
CA GLU A 41 -5.70 8.56 1.38
C GLU A 41 -4.90 7.27 1.29
N VAL A 42 -4.88 6.49 2.38
CA VAL A 42 -4.20 5.20 2.40
C VAL A 42 -4.81 4.26 1.35
N ALA A 43 -6.14 4.20 1.29
CA ALA A 43 -6.84 3.38 0.30
C ALA A 43 -6.45 3.78 -1.14
N TYR A 44 -6.39 5.09 -1.39
CA TYR A 44 -6.00 5.61 -2.70
C TYR A 44 -4.58 5.16 -3.07
N HIS A 45 -3.63 5.33 -2.15
CA HIS A 45 -2.24 4.95 -2.40
C HIS A 45 -2.07 3.44 -2.55
N CYS A 46 -2.79 2.65 -1.78
CA CYS A 46 -2.74 1.19 -1.93
C CYS A 46 -3.22 0.76 -3.31
N ARG A 47 -4.32 1.36 -3.80
CA ARG A 47 -4.81 1.06 -5.15
C ARG A 47 -3.80 1.45 -6.22
N ALA A 48 -3.16 2.61 -6.04
CA ALA A 48 -2.14 3.07 -6.99
C ALA A 48 -0.93 2.14 -7.00
N LEU A 49 -0.48 1.69 -5.83
CA LEU A 49 0.63 0.76 -5.73
C LEU A 49 0.30 -0.62 -6.31
N CYS A 50 -0.94 -1.07 -6.15
CA CYS A 50 -1.40 -2.32 -6.78
C CYS A 50 -1.38 -2.19 -8.31
N ARG A 51 -1.90 -1.09 -8.84
CA ARG A 51 -1.93 -0.86 -10.29
C ARG A 51 -0.54 -0.76 -10.89
N SER A 52 0.42 -0.20 -10.16
CA SER A 52 1.80 -0.11 -10.65
C SER A 52 2.61 -1.37 -10.42
N GLY A 53 2.02 -2.40 -9.83
CA GLY A 53 2.70 -3.68 -9.63
C GLY A 53 3.68 -3.73 -8.47
N CYS A 54 3.67 -2.72 -7.61
CA CYS A 54 4.57 -2.69 -6.45
C CYS A 54 4.08 -3.58 -5.31
N ILE A 55 2.77 -3.65 -5.13
CA ILE A 55 2.15 -4.49 -4.10
C ILE A 55 0.98 -5.27 -4.70
N GLN A 56 0.51 -6.25 -3.96
CA GLN A 56 -0.65 -7.06 -4.35
C GLN A 56 -1.46 -7.40 -3.12
N TYR A 57 -2.70 -7.87 -3.33
CA TYR A 57 -3.50 -8.37 -2.22
C TYR A 57 -2.93 -9.70 -1.75
N VAL A 58 -2.90 -9.89 -0.43
CA VAL A 58 -2.59 -11.19 0.16
C VAL A 58 -3.66 -12.19 -0.26
N GLU A 59 -3.30 -13.46 -0.47
CA GLU A 59 -4.25 -14.50 -0.83
C GLU A 59 -5.41 -14.53 0.17
N GLY A 60 -6.63 -14.58 -0.34
CA GLY A 60 -7.83 -14.52 0.48
C GLY A 60 -8.32 -13.12 0.76
N SER A 61 -7.56 -12.09 0.36
CA SER A 61 -7.96 -10.69 0.48
C SER A 61 -8.18 -10.10 -0.92
N GLY A 62 -8.96 -9.06 -1.01
CA GLY A 62 -9.23 -8.43 -2.29
C GLY A 62 -9.87 -7.07 -2.12
N PRO A 63 -10.20 -6.37 -3.23
CA PRO A 63 -10.75 -5.02 -3.17
C PRO A 63 -12.08 -4.94 -2.42
N ASP A 64 -12.82 -6.04 -2.33
CA ASP A 64 -14.11 -6.08 -1.64
C ASP A 64 -13.99 -6.45 -0.17
N SER A 65 -12.78 -6.74 0.31
CA SER A 65 -12.58 -7.06 1.71
C SER A 65 -12.83 -5.84 2.58
N ALA A 66 -13.41 -6.05 3.76
CA ALA A 66 -13.66 -4.94 4.70
C ALA A 66 -12.36 -4.29 5.15
N ASP A 67 -11.30 -5.09 5.33
CA ASP A 67 -9.98 -4.60 5.70
C ASP A 67 -8.92 -5.33 4.86
N PRO A 68 -8.74 -4.91 3.60
CA PRO A 68 -7.82 -5.60 2.69
C PRO A 68 -6.40 -5.67 3.24
N ARG A 69 -5.73 -6.80 2.98
CA ARG A 69 -4.34 -6.99 3.34
C ARG A 69 -3.48 -6.99 2.09
N TYR A 70 -2.32 -6.40 2.21
CA TYR A 70 -1.39 -6.23 1.08
C TYR A 70 -0.04 -6.81 1.40
N GLU A 71 0.72 -7.13 0.35
CA GLU A 71 2.11 -7.54 0.45
C GLU A 71 2.87 -7.01 -0.76
N VAL A 72 4.20 -6.87 -0.64
CA VAL A 72 4.99 -6.49 -1.81
C VAL A 72 5.04 -7.67 -2.78
N VAL A 73 5.10 -7.32 -4.06
CA VAL A 73 5.19 -8.31 -5.13
C VAL A 73 6.56 -9.00 -5.13
#